data_1d79db6dd5a70d36d2e6ca67d6a257a3
#
_entry.id   1d79db6dd5a70d36d2e6ca67d6a257a3
#
_cell.length_a   1.000
_cell.length_b   1.000
_cell.length_c   1.000
_cell.angle_alpha   90.00
_cell.angle_beta   90.00
_cell.angle_gamma   90.00
#
_symmetry.space_group_name_H-M   'P 1'
#
loop_
_entity.id
_entity.type
_entity.pdbx_description
1 polymer ?
#
loop_
_entity_poly.entity_id
_entity_poly.type
_entity_poly.pdbx_seq_one_letter_code
_entity_poly.pdbx_strand_id
1 'polypeptide(L)'
;MKVKKIINNNVALIDRGGNEAIIYMTGIAFKKKVGQRINDSEIEKTYVLDSKDRLEHFSYLLSHSDDRLISMINELVSYGEKEIGKKANDYLYLALLDHLSFALKRSEKGQYLRSPLFWEVKKFYPVYYKIGLEALKMMKKYFNHSFPTDEAVSIALHFVNL
;
A
#
# COMPACT_ATOMS: atom_id res chain seq x y z
N MET A 1 -15.14 18.91 1.75
CA MET A 1 -13.90 18.35 2.31
C MET A 1 -12.80 19.41 2.25
N LYS A 2 -11.98 19.46 3.26
CA LYS A 2 -10.87 20.41 3.33
C LYS A 2 -9.56 19.68 3.59
N VAL A 3 -8.49 20.16 2.98
CA VAL A 3 -7.14 19.66 3.22
C VAL A 3 -6.70 20.06 4.62
N LYS A 4 -6.38 19.09 5.46
CA LYS A 4 -5.94 19.31 6.82
C LYS A 4 -4.41 19.32 6.96
N LYS A 5 -3.74 18.41 6.22
CA LYS A 5 -2.29 18.27 6.25
C LYS A 5 -1.81 17.66 4.94
N ILE A 6 -0.75 18.20 4.36
CA ILE A 6 -0.05 17.59 3.23
C ILE A 6 0.96 16.59 3.79
N ILE A 7 0.83 15.32 3.41
CA ILE A 7 1.70 14.24 3.90
C ILE A 7 2.93 14.07 3.01
N ASN A 8 2.70 14.02 1.69
CA ASN A 8 3.77 14.00 0.70
C ASN A 8 3.24 14.58 -0.62
N ASN A 9 3.98 14.43 -1.72
CA ASN A 9 3.62 15.03 -3.02
C ASN A 9 2.22 14.64 -3.50
N ASN A 10 1.75 13.43 -3.15
CA ASN A 10 0.54 12.85 -3.71
C ASN A 10 -0.50 12.48 -2.65
N VAL A 11 -0.20 12.66 -1.37
CA VAL A 11 -1.05 12.19 -0.26
C VAL A 11 -1.31 13.31 0.72
N ALA A 12 -2.54 13.41 1.18
CA ALA A 12 -2.94 14.39 2.18
C ALA A 12 -3.96 13.80 3.16
N LEU A 13 -3.98 14.38 4.36
CA LEU A 13 -5.02 14.15 5.34
C LEU A 13 -6.11 15.20 5.10
N ILE A 14 -7.37 14.76 5.04
CA ILE A 14 -8.51 15.64 4.84
C ILE A 14 -9.50 15.52 5.98
N ASP A 15 -10.28 16.57 6.17
CA ASP A 15 -11.42 16.60 7.07
C ASP A 15 -12.70 16.49 6.24
N ARG A 16 -13.55 15.52 6.62
CA ARG A 16 -14.84 15.25 5.97
C ARG A 16 -15.94 15.42 7.02
N GLY A 17 -16.23 16.67 7.38
CA GLY A 17 -17.29 16.95 8.34
C GLY A 17 -17.04 16.38 9.75
N GLY A 18 -15.81 16.50 10.25
CA GLY A 18 -15.40 16.00 11.56
C GLY A 18 -14.71 14.66 11.55
N ASN A 19 -14.74 13.92 10.43
CA ASN A 19 -14.03 12.65 10.25
C ASN A 19 -12.81 12.85 9.35
N GLU A 20 -11.71 12.29 9.77
CA GLU A 20 -10.47 12.37 9.01
C GLU A 20 -10.31 11.18 8.07
N ALA A 21 -9.75 11.42 6.89
CA ALA A 21 -9.40 10.38 5.92
C ALA A 21 -8.10 10.77 5.23
N ILE A 22 -7.42 9.76 4.70
CA ILE A 22 -6.22 9.97 3.88
C ILE A 22 -6.65 9.84 2.42
N ILE A 23 -6.19 10.77 1.58
CA ILE A 23 -6.47 10.73 0.15
C ILE A 23 -5.17 10.65 -0.66
N TYR A 24 -5.26 9.95 -1.78
CA TYR A 24 -4.24 9.93 -2.82
C TYR A 24 -4.75 10.74 -4.00
N MET A 25 -3.97 11.73 -4.40
CA MET A 25 -4.23 12.57 -5.56
C MET A 25 -2.88 13.03 -6.11
N THR A 26 -2.56 12.62 -7.32
CA THR A 26 -1.27 12.94 -7.94
C THR A 26 -1.02 14.45 -7.93
N GLY A 27 0.10 14.84 -7.34
CA GLY A 27 0.55 16.23 -7.31
C GLY A 27 -0.22 17.13 -6.36
N ILE A 28 -0.95 16.58 -5.38
CA ILE A 28 -1.76 17.39 -4.44
C ILE A 28 -0.94 18.48 -3.74
N ALA A 29 0.31 18.19 -3.39
CA ALA A 29 1.19 19.16 -2.72
C ALA A 29 1.42 20.42 -3.55
N PHE A 30 1.33 20.32 -4.86
CA PHE A 30 1.51 21.43 -5.80
C PHE A 30 0.18 22.10 -6.20
N LYS A 31 -0.95 21.42 -6.00
CA LYS A 31 -2.27 21.88 -6.45
C LYS A 31 -3.11 22.47 -5.32
N LYS A 32 -2.88 22.03 -4.08
CA LYS A 32 -3.70 22.42 -2.93
C LYS A 32 -2.82 22.82 -1.74
N LYS A 33 -3.38 23.69 -0.91
CA LYS A 33 -2.80 24.12 0.36
C LYS A 33 -3.71 23.70 1.51
N VAL A 34 -3.15 23.62 2.71
CA VAL A 34 -3.93 23.36 3.94
C VAL A 34 -5.06 24.37 4.04
N GLY A 35 -6.26 23.88 4.33
CA GLY A 35 -7.48 24.69 4.44
C GLY A 35 -8.28 24.82 3.16
N GLN A 36 -7.71 24.49 2.00
CA GLN A 36 -8.43 24.54 0.74
C GLN A 36 -9.42 23.39 0.62
N ARG A 37 -10.52 23.64 -0.09
CA ARG A 37 -11.51 22.61 -0.40
C ARG A 37 -11.02 21.69 -1.50
N ILE A 38 -11.47 20.44 -1.44
CA ILE A 38 -11.20 19.43 -2.45
C ILE A 38 -12.52 18.70 -2.76
N ASN A 39 -12.75 18.43 -4.04
CA ASN A 39 -13.94 17.71 -4.51
C ASN A 39 -13.62 16.23 -4.71
N ASP A 40 -14.62 15.37 -4.52
CA ASP A 40 -14.47 13.91 -4.73
C ASP A 40 -13.93 13.59 -6.13
N SER A 41 -14.32 14.37 -7.14
CA SER A 41 -13.87 14.16 -8.51
C SER A 41 -12.37 14.32 -8.72
N GLU A 42 -11.69 15.06 -7.84
CA GLU A 42 -10.24 15.27 -7.91
C GLU A 42 -9.45 14.15 -7.26
N ILE A 43 -10.10 13.31 -6.44
CA ILE A 43 -9.44 12.29 -5.61
C ILE A 43 -9.37 10.97 -6.36
N GLU A 44 -8.18 10.39 -6.43
CA GLU A 44 -7.96 9.07 -7.07
C GLU A 44 -8.29 7.93 -6.11
N LYS A 45 -7.92 8.05 -4.84
CA LYS A 45 -8.20 7.03 -3.83
C LYS A 45 -8.39 7.67 -2.45
N THR A 46 -9.38 7.19 -1.71
CA THR A 46 -9.62 7.57 -0.31
C THR A 46 -9.38 6.35 0.58
N TYR A 47 -8.62 6.54 1.65
CA TYR A 47 -8.36 5.52 2.65
C TYR A 47 -9.06 5.91 3.94
N VAL A 48 -9.98 5.07 4.39
CA VAL A 48 -10.69 5.24 5.66
C VAL A 48 -10.26 4.13 6.60
N LEU A 49 -9.67 4.49 7.73
CA LEU A 49 -9.21 3.54 8.73
C LEU A 49 -10.12 3.59 9.95
N ASP A 50 -10.21 2.46 10.63
CA ASP A 50 -11.18 2.23 11.70
C ASP A 50 -10.75 2.79 13.06
N SER A 51 -9.53 3.31 13.17
CA SER A 51 -9.03 3.91 14.40
C SER A 51 -8.09 5.06 14.12
N LYS A 52 -8.00 5.97 15.10
CA LYS A 52 -7.06 7.10 15.05
C LYS A 52 -5.61 6.60 15.03
N ASP A 53 -5.31 5.56 15.78
CA ASP A 53 -3.96 5.00 15.84
C ASP A 53 -3.51 4.44 14.51
N ARG A 54 -4.38 3.74 13.80
CA ARG A 54 -4.10 3.24 12.46
C ARG A 54 -3.94 4.36 11.44
N LEU A 55 -4.77 5.39 11.56
CA LEU A 55 -4.69 6.57 10.70
C LEU A 55 -3.34 7.28 10.88
N GLU A 56 -2.91 7.48 12.12
CA GLU A 56 -1.63 8.12 12.44
C GLU A 56 -0.46 7.25 11.96
N HIS A 57 -0.51 5.95 12.16
CA HIS A 57 0.52 5.01 11.71
C HIS A 57 0.64 5.03 10.19
N PHE A 58 -0.48 4.98 9.49
CA PHE A 58 -0.48 5.03 8.02
C PHE A 58 0.05 6.36 7.50
N SER A 59 -0.35 7.47 8.12
CA SER A 59 0.17 8.80 7.78
C SER A 59 1.69 8.87 7.95
N TYR A 60 2.20 8.31 9.04
CA TYR A 60 3.65 8.23 9.29
C TYR A 60 4.36 7.43 8.21
N LEU A 61 3.86 6.22 7.90
CA LEU A 61 4.45 5.36 6.88
C LEU A 61 4.44 6.04 5.52
N LEU A 62 3.33 6.67 5.15
CA LEU A 62 3.21 7.38 3.88
C LEU A 62 4.20 8.54 3.77
N SER A 63 4.40 9.29 4.86
CA SER A 63 5.33 10.43 4.86
C SER A 63 6.79 10.01 4.77
N HIS A 64 7.12 8.76 5.14
CA HIS A 64 8.49 8.22 5.13
C HIS A 64 8.73 7.20 4.02
N SER A 65 7.77 7.00 3.14
CA SER A 65 7.86 6.03 2.04
C SER A 65 8.11 6.72 0.71
N ASP A 66 8.76 5.99 -0.19
CA ASP A 66 8.96 6.41 -1.56
C ASP A 66 7.61 6.45 -2.29
N ASP A 67 7.35 7.50 -3.07
CA ASP A 67 6.12 7.64 -3.86
C ASP A 67 5.91 6.45 -4.82
N ARG A 68 7.00 5.88 -5.32
CA ARG A 68 6.94 4.70 -6.19
C ARG A 68 6.36 3.48 -5.47
N LEU A 69 6.68 3.32 -4.19
CA LEU A 69 6.15 2.22 -3.40
C LEU A 69 4.65 2.36 -3.19
N ILE A 70 4.18 3.57 -2.91
CA ILE A 70 2.75 3.86 -2.75
C ILE A 70 2.00 3.56 -4.06
N SER A 71 2.52 4.03 -5.19
CA SER A 71 1.94 3.76 -6.52
C SER A 71 1.91 2.26 -6.84
N MET A 72 3.00 1.56 -6.51
CA MET A 72 3.10 0.12 -6.71
C MET A 72 2.07 -0.64 -5.88
N ILE A 73 1.87 -0.25 -4.62
CA ILE A 73 0.90 -0.90 -3.75
C ILE A 73 -0.52 -0.70 -4.27
N ASN A 74 -0.85 0.49 -4.74
CA ASN A 74 -2.16 0.75 -5.35
C ASN A 74 -2.40 -0.16 -6.57
N GLU A 75 -1.39 -0.31 -7.42
CA GLU A 75 -1.43 -1.20 -8.59
C GLU A 75 -1.57 -2.67 -8.16
N LEU A 76 -0.81 -3.09 -7.16
CA LEU A 76 -0.82 -4.46 -6.65
C LEU A 76 -2.18 -4.83 -6.05
N VAL A 77 -2.75 -3.94 -5.24
CA VAL A 77 -4.07 -4.19 -4.64
C VAL A 77 -5.15 -4.27 -5.71
N SER A 78 -5.12 -3.39 -6.72
CA SER A 78 -6.05 -3.46 -7.84
C SER A 78 -5.94 -4.78 -8.59
N TYR A 79 -4.71 -5.25 -8.84
CA TYR A 79 -4.46 -6.54 -9.46
C TYR A 79 -5.03 -7.68 -8.61
N GLY A 80 -4.75 -7.66 -7.30
CA GLY A 80 -5.24 -8.68 -6.38
C GLY A 80 -6.76 -8.73 -6.28
N GLU A 81 -7.41 -7.58 -6.24
CA GLU A 81 -8.87 -7.49 -6.21
C GLU A 81 -9.51 -8.16 -7.44
N LYS A 82 -8.93 -7.96 -8.61
CA LYS A 82 -9.40 -8.58 -9.85
C LYS A 82 -9.21 -10.09 -9.84
N GLU A 83 -8.06 -10.55 -9.38
CA GLU A 83 -7.74 -11.99 -9.34
C GLU A 83 -8.61 -12.74 -8.32
N ILE A 84 -8.89 -12.12 -7.18
CA ILE A 84 -9.68 -12.74 -6.09
C ILE A 84 -11.18 -12.53 -6.29
N GLY A 85 -11.58 -11.45 -6.95
CA GLY A 85 -13.01 -11.11 -7.12
C GLY A 85 -13.60 -10.45 -5.88
N LYS A 86 -12.78 -9.85 -5.02
CA LYS A 86 -13.19 -9.12 -3.82
C LYS A 86 -12.52 -7.78 -3.73
N LYS A 87 -13.20 -6.82 -3.11
CA LYS A 87 -12.56 -5.55 -2.74
C LYS A 87 -11.75 -5.71 -1.46
N ALA A 88 -10.55 -5.16 -1.47
CA ALA A 88 -9.69 -5.09 -0.30
C ALA A 88 -10.23 -4.05 0.69
N ASN A 89 -10.02 -4.29 1.99
CA ASN A 89 -10.21 -3.25 2.99
C ASN A 89 -8.99 -2.31 3.00
N ASP A 90 -9.18 -1.13 3.57
CA ASP A 90 -8.11 -0.12 3.55
C ASP A 90 -6.93 -0.48 4.46
N TYR A 91 -7.13 -1.36 5.43
CA TYR A 91 -6.04 -1.87 6.26
C TYR A 91 -5.00 -2.65 5.46
N LEU A 92 -5.38 -3.29 4.36
CA LEU A 92 -4.44 -4.01 3.50
C LEU A 92 -3.34 -3.09 2.96
N TYR A 93 -3.70 -1.86 2.59
CA TYR A 93 -2.73 -0.87 2.10
C TYR A 93 -1.69 -0.55 3.17
N LEU A 94 -2.15 -0.34 4.41
CA LEU A 94 -1.27 -0.10 5.55
C LEU A 94 -0.32 -1.29 5.78
N ALA A 95 -0.87 -2.50 5.80
CA ALA A 95 -0.11 -3.72 6.06
C ALA A 95 0.94 -3.97 4.98
N LEU A 96 0.59 -3.77 3.71
CA LEU A 96 1.53 -3.93 2.59
C LEU A 96 2.61 -2.86 2.60
N LEU A 97 2.25 -1.62 2.90
CA LEU A 97 3.23 -0.53 2.96
C LEU A 97 4.26 -0.79 4.06
N ASP A 98 3.81 -1.21 5.24
CA ASP A 98 4.68 -1.56 6.36
C ASP A 98 5.61 -2.73 6.00
N HIS A 99 5.02 -3.81 5.47
CA HIS A 99 5.76 -5.01 5.09
C HIS A 99 6.81 -4.74 4.00
N LEU A 100 6.40 -4.06 2.93
CA LEU A 100 7.29 -3.83 1.78
C LEU A 100 8.36 -2.77 2.07
N SER A 101 8.05 -1.77 2.88
CA SER A 101 9.06 -0.81 3.36
C SER A 101 10.16 -1.53 4.12
N PHE A 102 9.79 -2.47 4.99
CA PHE A 102 10.73 -3.29 5.75
C PHE A 102 11.53 -4.23 4.84
N ALA A 103 10.86 -4.88 3.89
CA ALA A 103 11.51 -5.78 2.94
C ALA A 103 12.58 -5.07 2.13
N LEU A 104 12.30 -3.85 1.65
CA LEU A 104 13.27 -3.04 0.92
C LEU A 104 14.48 -2.70 1.78
N LYS A 105 14.27 -2.31 3.03
CA LYS A 105 15.36 -1.98 3.95
C LYS A 105 16.25 -3.20 4.25
N ARG A 106 15.64 -4.37 4.48
CA ARG A 106 16.38 -5.60 4.69
C ARG A 106 17.18 -6.00 3.47
N SER A 107 16.60 -5.84 2.29
CA SER A 107 17.26 -6.20 1.04
C SER A 107 18.51 -5.38 0.75
N GLU A 108 18.54 -4.12 1.17
CA GLU A 108 19.74 -3.27 1.07
C GLU A 108 20.92 -3.85 1.84
N LYS A 109 20.64 -4.63 2.90
CA LYS A 109 21.64 -5.31 3.72
C LYS A 109 21.85 -6.76 3.30
N GLY A 110 21.25 -7.20 2.19
CA GLY A 110 21.30 -8.58 1.74
C GLY A 110 20.53 -9.55 2.63
N GLN A 111 19.62 -9.05 3.45
CA GLN A 111 18.83 -9.87 4.38
C GLN A 111 17.47 -10.18 3.79
N TYR A 112 17.20 -11.47 3.61
CA TYR A 112 15.94 -11.97 3.07
C TYR A 112 15.35 -12.99 4.04
N LEU A 113 14.03 -12.87 4.28
CA LEU A 113 13.31 -13.82 5.12
C LEU A 113 12.90 -15.05 4.31
N ARG A 114 12.92 -16.21 4.95
CA ARG A 114 12.34 -17.44 4.42
C ARG A 114 10.96 -17.61 4.99
N SER A 115 10.01 -18.06 4.17
CA SER A 115 8.67 -18.36 4.64
C SER A 115 8.55 -19.84 5.01
N PRO A 116 8.16 -20.16 6.25
CA PRO A 116 7.92 -21.54 6.64
C PRO A 116 6.69 -22.14 5.96
N LEU A 117 5.82 -21.31 5.39
CA LEU A 117 4.59 -21.71 4.73
C LEU A 117 4.70 -21.72 3.20
N PHE A 118 5.93 -21.70 2.67
CA PHE A 118 6.15 -21.59 1.22
C PHE A 118 5.38 -22.66 0.43
N TRP A 119 5.54 -23.92 0.79
CA TRP A 119 4.93 -25.03 0.05
C TRP A 119 3.41 -25.06 0.19
N GLU A 120 2.90 -24.77 1.38
CA GLU A 120 1.47 -24.74 1.68
C GLU A 120 0.76 -23.65 0.87
N VAL A 121 1.32 -22.44 0.83
CA VAL A 121 0.73 -21.33 0.08
C VAL A 121 0.78 -21.59 -1.41
N LYS A 122 1.92 -22.05 -1.92
CA LYS A 122 2.08 -22.37 -3.33
C LYS A 122 1.09 -23.44 -3.78
N LYS A 123 0.89 -24.48 -2.96
CA LYS A 123 0.02 -25.62 -3.29
C LYS A 123 -1.47 -25.33 -3.10
N PHE A 124 -1.84 -24.73 -1.97
CA PHE A 124 -3.23 -24.59 -1.58
C PHE A 124 -3.84 -23.22 -1.86
N TYR A 125 -3.01 -22.22 -2.12
CA TYR A 125 -3.44 -20.86 -2.39
C TYR A 125 -2.79 -20.31 -3.67
N PRO A 126 -2.94 -21.02 -4.81
CA PRO A 126 -2.22 -20.67 -6.04
C PRO A 126 -2.56 -19.28 -6.59
N VAL A 127 -3.82 -18.83 -6.44
CA VAL A 127 -4.23 -17.49 -6.88
C VAL A 127 -3.50 -16.41 -6.06
N TYR A 128 -3.42 -16.61 -4.75
CA TYR A 128 -2.73 -15.67 -3.84
C TYR A 128 -1.23 -15.68 -4.10
N TYR A 129 -0.64 -16.86 -4.33
CA TYR A 129 0.77 -16.97 -4.69
C TYR A 129 1.07 -16.22 -6.00
N LYS A 130 0.18 -16.31 -6.98
CA LYS A 130 0.28 -15.56 -8.25
C LYS A 130 0.32 -14.05 -7.99
N ILE A 131 -0.51 -13.55 -7.07
CA ILE A 131 -0.50 -12.13 -6.67
C ILE A 131 0.86 -11.76 -6.07
N GLY A 132 1.40 -12.62 -5.21
CA GLY A 132 2.73 -12.42 -4.63
C GLY A 132 3.83 -12.38 -5.68
N LEU A 133 3.79 -13.26 -6.68
CA LEU A 133 4.74 -13.25 -7.79
C LEU A 133 4.63 -11.98 -8.61
N GLU A 134 3.43 -11.49 -8.85
CA GLU A 134 3.22 -10.22 -9.54
C GLU A 134 3.82 -9.05 -8.76
N ALA A 135 3.71 -9.08 -7.43
CA ALA A 135 4.37 -8.10 -6.57
C ALA A 135 5.88 -8.10 -6.74
N LEU A 136 6.51 -9.27 -6.88
CA LEU A 136 7.95 -9.36 -7.11
C LEU A 136 8.34 -8.76 -8.47
N LYS A 137 7.51 -8.94 -9.49
CA LYS A 137 7.72 -8.30 -10.81
C LYS A 137 7.63 -6.79 -10.69
N MET A 138 6.67 -6.29 -9.94
CA MET A 138 6.51 -4.85 -9.68
C MET A 138 7.71 -4.29 -8.92
N MET A 139 8.21 -5.00 -7.92
CA MET A 139 9.41 -4.60 -7.17
C MET A 139 10.61 -4.47 -8.10
N LYS A 140 10.78 -5.40 -9.04
CA LYS A 140 11.82 -5.33 -10.05
C LYS A 140 11.64 -4.14 -10.98
N LYS A 141 10.40 -3.91 -11.42
CA LYS A 141 10.06 -2.79 -12.33
C LYS A 141 10.28 -1.43 -11.68
N TYR A 142 9.77 -1.24 -10.46
CA TYR A 142 9.79 0.07 -9.79
C TYR A 142 11.12 0.38 -9.10
N PHE A 143 11.80 -0.64 -8.56
CA PHE A 143 12.99 -0.45 -7.73
C PHE A 143 14.25 -1.13 -8.28
N ASN A 144 14.13 -1.85 -9.39
CA ASN A 144 15.21 -2.65 -9.96
C ASN A 144 15.81 -3.62 -8.92
N HIS A 145 14.95 -4.20 -8.09
CA HIS A 145 15.36 -5.08 -7.00
C HIS A 145 14.66 -6.42 -7.11
N SER A 146 15.44 -7.51 -7.05
CA SER A 146 14.92 -8.88 -7.11
C SER A 146 14.82 -9.47 -5.71
N PHE A 147 13.68 -10.10 -5.42
CA PHE A 147 13.44 -10.80 -4.16
C PHE A 147 13.28 -12.29 -4.39
N PRO A 148 13.63 -13.13 -3.40
CA PRO A 148 13.35 -14.56 -3.46
C PRO A 148 11.84 -14.83 -3.43
N THR A 149 11.43 -15.99 -3.94
CA THR A 149 10.00 -16.38 -4.01
C THR A 149 9.35 -16.54 -2.63
N ASP A 150 10.14 -16.70 -1.57
CA ASP A 150 9.63 -16.65 -0.20
C ASP A 150 8.90 -15.33 0.10
N GLU A 151 9.37 -14.22 -0.48
CA GLU A 151 8.72 -12.93 -0.32
C GLU A 151 7.35 -12.90 -0.98
N ALA A 152 7.19 -13.60 -2.12
CA ALA A 152 5.90 -13.74 -2.77
C ALA A 152 4.87 -14.42 -1.86
N VAL A 153 5.29 -15.40 -1.08
CA VAL A 153 4.44 -16.08 -0.10
C VAL A 153 4.04 -15.13 1.03
N SER A 154 4.98 -14.36 1.55
CA SER A 154 4.69 -13.36 2.59
C SER A 154 3.65 -12.35 2.13
N ILE A 155 3.79 -11.86 0.92
CA ILE A 155 2.84 -10.92 0.32
C ILE A 155 1.47 -11.60 0.11
N ALA A 156 1.47 -12.83 -0.42
CA ALA A 156 0.25 -13.60 -0.64
C ALA A 156 -0.58 -13.75 0.64
N LEU A 157 0.07 -13.99 1.77
CA LEU A 157 -0.60 -14.15 3.06
C LEU A 157 -1.36 -12.90 3.50
N HIS A 158 -0.90 -11.71 3.11
CA HIS A 158 -1.65 -10.47 3.38
C HIS A 158 -2.99 -10.45 2.63
N PHE A 159 -3.05 -11.05 1.45
CA PHE A 159 -4.28 -11.10 0.65
C PHE A 159 -5.23 -12.22 1.09
N VAL A 160 -4.73 -13.28 1.70
CA VAL A 160 -5.57 -14.41 2.16
C VAL A 160 -6.60 -13.95 3.20
N ASN A 161 -6.26 -12.97 4.02
CA ASN A 161 -7.10 -12.50 5.11
C ASN A 161 -7.97 -11.28 4.74
N LEU A 162 -8.28 -11.13 3.49
CA LEU A 162 -9.18 -10.08 3.03
C LEU A 162 -10.61 -10.29 3.52
#